data_31531cccb9de8f4ed1876190d3b22b75
#
_entry.id   31531cccb9de8f4ed1876190d3b22b75
#
_cell.length_a   1.000
_cell.length_b   1.000
_cell.length_c   1.000
_cell.angle_alpha   90.00
_cell.angle_beta   90.00
_cell.angle_gamma   90.00
#
_symmetry.space_group_name_H-M   'P 1'
#
loop_
_entity.id
_entity.type
_entity.pdbx_description
1 polymer ?
#
loop_
_entity_poly.entity_id
_entity_poly.type
_entity_poly.pdbx_seq_one_letter_code
_entity_poly.pdbx_strand_id
1 'polypeptide(L)'
;AKKLGEARRLAEIETGEKKIYLANITDEVDKLLELHDVAVAGGANALMVNGMTTGLSAVRMLRKHTKVPLVGHFDFIAPFGRIPGFGVHSKLITKLQRICGFDAIIMPGFGERMKTPEYEVMLNVDECLNDLGNIKKSLPVPGGSDWAGTLSQVYEKLGTVDFGFVPGRG
;
A
#
# COMPACT_ATOMS: atom_id res chain seq x y z
N ALA A 1 -19.36 3.73 1.70
CA ALA A 1 -18.71 4.39 0.57
C ALA A 1 -19.27 5.80 0.32
N LYS A 2 -20.56 5.99 0.01
CA LYS A 2 -21.17 7.29 -0.38
C LYS A 2 -20.87 8.45 0.58
N LYS A 3 -21.05 8.27 1.91
CA LYS A 3 -20.76 9.34 2.91
C LYS A 3 -19.29 9.79 2.88
N LEU A 4 -18.35 8.86 2.70
CA LEU A 4 -16.92 9.19 2.62
C LEU A 4 -16.57 9.87 1.29
N GLY A 5 -17.17 9.46 0.20
CA GLY A 5 -17.01 10.13 -1.10
C GLY A 5 -17.54 11.56 -1.08
N GLU A 6 -18.67 11.80 -0.40
CA GLU A 6 -19.21 13.16 -0.21
C GLU A 6 -18.29 13.99 0.69
N ALA A 7 -17.82 13.44 1.81
CA ALA A 7 -16.88 14.15 2.69
C ALA A 7 -15.58 14.51 1.96
N ARG A 8 -15.05 13.60 1.11
CA ARG A 8 -13.89 13.89 0.26
C ARG A 8 -14.16 15.09 -0.66
N ARG A 9 -15.30 15.07 -1.35
CA ARG A 9 -15.69 16.15 -2.28
C ARG A 9 -15.83 17.50 -1.56
N LEU A 10 -16.45 17.50 -0.38
CA LEU A 10 -16.58 18.72 0.42
C LEU A 10 -15.22 19.27 0.86
N ALA A 11 -14.32 18.39 1.32
CA ALA A 11 -12.95 18.76 1.68
C ALA A 11 -12.16 19.30 0.48
N GLU A 12 -12.35 18.76 -0.73
CA GLU A 12 -11.75 19.30 -1.96
C GLU A 12 -12.25 20.71 -2.29
N ILE A 13 -13.55 20.96 -2.09
CA ILE A 13 -14.14 22.29 -2.30
C ILE A 13 -13.60 23.29 -1.29
N GLU A 14 -13.53 22.89 -0.02
CA GLU A 14 -13.09 23.75 1.09
C GLU A 14 -11.61 24.13 0.99
N THR A 15 -10.76 23.15 0.63
CA THR A 15 -9.30 23.35 0.63
C THR A 15 -8.73 23.73 -0.73
N GLY A 16 -9.47 23.56 -1.82
CA GLY A 16 -8.97 23.70 -3.19
C GLY A 16 -7.97 22.61 -3.61
N GLU A 17 -7.75 21.59 -2.79
CA GLU A 17 -6.79 20.51 -3.00
C GLU A 17 -7.49 19.19 -3.33
N LYS A 18 -6.89 18.39 -4.22
CA LYS A 18 -7.37 17.03 -4.46
C LYS A 18 -7.14 16.16 -3.23
N LYS A 19 -8.16 15.43 -2.82
CA LYS A 19 -8.11 14.50 -1.69
C LYS A 19 -8.26 13.06 -2.18
N ILE A 20 -7.61 12.14 -1.48
CA ILE A 20 -7.72 10.70 -1.75
C ILE A 20 -8.70 10.09 -0.76
N TYR A 21 -9.70 9.39 -1.29
CA TYR A 21 -10.49 8.44 -0.54
C TYR A 21 -10.04 7.04 -0.93
N LEU A 22 -9.21 6.44 -0.06
CA LEU A 22 -8.70 5.09 -0.19
C LEU A 22 -9.68 4.12 0.50
N ALA A 23 -10.41 3.35 -0.29
CA ALA A 23 -11.32 2.34 0.23
C ALA A 23 -10.64 0.98 0.34
N ASN A 24 -10.62 0.38 1.53
CA ASN A 24 -10.20 -1.00 1.69
C ASN A 24 -11.35 -1.93 1.29
N ILE A 25 -11.08 -2.76 0.27
CA ILE A 25 -12.04 -3.73 -0.29
C ILE A 25 -11.54 -5.17 -0.12
N THR A 26 -10.63 -5.40 0.82
CA THR A 26 -10.15 -6.76 1.12
C THR A 26 -11.30 -7.64 1.59
N ASP A 27 -11.60 -8.67 0.83
CA ASP A 27 -12.67 -9.63 1.12
C ASP A 27 -12.38 -10.94 0.34
N GLU A 28 -13.33 -11.84 0.30
CA GLU A 28 -13.29 -13.03 -0.54
C GLU A 28 -13.27 -12.68 -2.02
N VAL A 29 -12.64 -13.54 -2.83
CA VAL A 29 -12.36 -13.25 -4.25
C VAL A 29 -13.64 -13.05 -5.08
N ASP A 30 -14.71 -13.74 -4.75
CA ASP A 30 -16.02 -13.66 -5.44
C ASP A 30 -16.72 -12.31 -5.22
N LYS A 31 -16.44 -11.61 -4.11
CA LYS A 31 -17.00 -10.30 -3.78
C LYS A 31 -16.15 -9.13 -4.27
N LEU A 32 -14.91 -9.38 -4.67
CA LEU A 32 -13.91 -8.33 -4.89
C LEU A 32 -14.33 -7.31 -5.97
N LEU A 33 -14.93 -7.76 -7.07
CA LEU A 33 -15.38 -6.88 -8.15
C LEU A 33 -16.64 -6.09 -7.77
N GLU A 34 -17.57 -6.71 -7.05
CA GLU A 34 -18.75 -6.01 -6.52
C GLU A 34 -18.34 -4.90 -5.54
N LEU A 35 -17.43 -5.21 -4.61
CA LEU A 35 -16.91 -4.22 -3.66
C LEU A 35 -16.15 -3.10 -4.34
N HIS A 36 -15.39 -3.41 -5.41
CA HIS A 36 -14.76 -2.40 -6.27
C HIS A 36 -15.80 -1.43 -6.82
N ASP A 37 -16.85 -1.96 -7.47
CA ASP A 37 -17.86 -1.14 -8.13
C ASP A 37 -18.63 -0.28 -7.13
N VAL A 38 -18.98 -0.84 -5.97
CA VAL A 38 -19.64 -0.11 -4.86
C VAL A 38 -18.73 0.98 -4.29
N ALA A 39 -17.44 0.72 -4.12
CA ALA A 39 -16.50 1.69 -3.59
C ALA A 39 -16.27 2.86 -4.56
N VAL A 40 -16.02 2.55 -5.84
CA VAL A 40 -15.79 3.55 -6.89
C VAL A 40 -17.05 4.37 -7.14
N ALA A 41 -18.22 3.75 -7.26
CA ALA A 41 -19.49 4.46 -7.37
C ALA A 41 -19.80 5.31 -6.13
N GLY A 42 -19.28 4.93 -4.97
CA GLY A 42 -19.35 5.67 -3.72
C GLY A 42 -18.34 6.80 -3.60
N GLY A 43 -17.50 7.05 -4.62
CA GLY A 43 -16.55 8.15 -4.67
C GLY A 43 -15.12 7.80 -4.23
N ALA A 44 -14.78 6.51 -4.05
CA ALA A 44 -13.40 6.12 -3.86
C ALA A 44 -12.59 6.36 -5.15
N ASN A 45 -11.43 7.00 -5.00
CA ASN A 45 -10.51 7.28 -6.10
C ASN A 45 -9.17 6.56 -5.94
N ALA A 46 -9.05 5.69 -4.93
CA ALA A 46 -8.01 4.68 -4.77
C ALA A 46 -8.59 3.50 -3.98
N LEU A 47 -8.05 2.31 -4.20
CA LEU A 47 -8.50 1.09 -3.52
C LEU A 47 -7.34 0.41 -2.81
N MET A 48 -7.58 -0.12 -1.63
CA MET A 48 -6.63 -0.94 -0.89
C MET A 48 -7.07 -2.39 -0.89
N VAL A 49 -6.12 -3.30 -1.08
CA VAL A 49 -6.34 -4.74 -0.98
C VAL A 49 -5.15 -5.40 -0.29
N ASN A 50 -5.41 -6.31 0.62
CA ASN A 50 -4.36 -7.21 1.10
C ASN A 50 -4.17 -8.33 0.07
N GLY A 51 -3.15 -8.17 -0.79
CA GLY A 51 -2.90 -9.08 -1.90
C GLY A 51 -2.51 -10.49 -1.47
N MET A 52 -1.93 -10.66 -0.29
CA MET A 52 -1.49 -11.97 0.20
C MET A 52 -2.63 -12.81 0.74
N THR A 53 -3.63 -12.20 1.38
CA THR A 53 -4.80 -12.91 1.90
C THR A 53 -5.87 -13.13 0.82
N THR A 54 -6.08 -12.13 -0.05
CA THR A 54 -7.04 -12.24 -1.16
C THR A 54 -6.54 -13.16 -2.28
N GLY A 55 -5.22 -13.25 -2.43
CA GLY A 55 -4.56 -14.04 -3.47
C GLY A 55 -4.10 -13.20 -4.67
N LEU A 56 -2.88 -13.45 -5.12
CA LEU A 56 -2.22 -12.66 -6.16
C LEU A 56 -2.96 -12.74 -7.52
N SER A 57 -3.57 -13.87 -7.85
CA SER A 57 -4.38 -14.02 -9.06
C SER A 57 -5.66 -13.18 -9.02
N ALA A 58 -6.29 -13.06 -7.85
CA ALA A 58 -7.45 -12.19 -7.66
C ALA A 58 -7.06 -10.70 -7.80
N VAL A 59 -5.89 -10.30 -7.28
CA VAL A 59 -5.35 -8.95 -7.50
C VAL A 59 -5.12 -8.68 -8.98
N ARG A 60 -4.57 -9.66 -9.73
CA ARG A 60 -4.40 -9.54 -11.19
C ARG A 60 -5.72 -9.38 -11.92
N MET A 61 -6.77 -10.08 -11.50
CA MET A 61 -8.13 -9.92 -12.02
C MET A 61 -8.66 -8.51 -11.75
N LEU A 62 -8.56 -8.05 -10.50
CA LEU A 62 -8.95 -6.70 -10.10
C LEU A 62 -8.18 -5.64 -10.89
N ARG A 63 -6.87 -5.78 -11.07
CA ARG A 63 -6.04 -4.83 -11.83
C ARG A 63 -6.51 -4.67 -13.28
N LYS A 64 -6.98 -5.72 -13.91
CA LYS A 64 -7.53 -5.64 -15.27
C LYS A 64 -8.88 -4.92 -15.32
N HIS A 65 -9.63 -4.96 -14.23
CA HIS A 65 -10.96 -4.35 -14.11
C HIS A 65 -10.88 -2.86 -13.73
N THR A 66 -10.05 -2.52 -12.75
CA THR A 66 -10.01 -1.18 -12.17
C THR A 66 -9.25 -0.16 -13.01
N LYS A 67 -9.71 1.10 -12.95
CA LYS A 67 -9.04 2.28 -13.51
C LYS A 67 -8.43 3.19 -12.44
N VAL A 68 -8.75 2.94 -11.16
CA VAL A 68 -8.18 3.71 -10.05
C VAL A 68 -6.93 3.02 -9.50
N PRO A 69 -6.04 3.77 -8.83
CA PRO A 69 -4.85 3.20 -8.19
C PRO A 69 -5.18 2.10 -7.19
N LEU A 70 -4.35 1.06 -7.19
CA LEU A 70 -4.37 -0.03 -6.22
C LEU A 70 -3.23 0.11 -5.22
N VAL A 71 -3.58 0.04 -3.94
CA VAL A 71 -2.64 0.06 -2.82
C VAL A 71 -2.60 -1.33 -2.18
N GLY A 72 -1.42 -1.94 -2.16
CA GLY A 72 -1.19 -3.21 -1.48
C GLY A 72 -0.96 -3.01 0.01
N HIS A 73 -1.65 -3.79 0.85
CA HIS A 73 -1.39 -3.84 2.28
C HIS A 73 -0.59 -5.09 2.64
N PHE A 74 0.25 -5.01 3.67
CA PHE A 74 1.15 -6.11 4.04
C PHE A 74 0.66 -6.93 5.25
N ASP A 75 -0.56 -6.78 5.69
CA ASP A 75 -1.11 -7.62 6.75
C ASP A 75 -0.92 -9.10 6.43
N PHE A 76 -0.75 -9.91 7.46
CA PHE A 76 -0.46 -11.34 7.36
C PHE A 76 0.99 -11.69 6.94
N ILE A 77 1.82 -10.74 6.52
CA ILE A 77 3.21 -11.04 6.09
C ILE A 77 4.15 -11.14 7.29
N ALA A 78 3.91 -10.37 8.34
CA ALA A 78 4.81 -10.29 9.49
C ALA A 78 5.18 -11.66 10.12
N PRO A 79 4.29 -12.64 10.26
CA PRO A 79 4.66 -13.96 10.77
C PRO A 79 5.71 -14.70 9.93
N PHE A 80 5.72 -14.47 8.61
CA PHE A 80 6.61 -15.18 7.69
C PHE A 80 8.08 -14.76 7.76
N GLY A 81 8.37 -13.59 8.32
CA GLY A 81 9.73 -13.06 8.43
C GLY A 81 10.30 -13.03 9.86
N ARG A 82 9.57 -13.52 10.87
CA ARG A 82 9.96 -13.35 12.28
C ARG A 82 10.86 -14.45 12.85
N ILE A 83 10.96 -15.60 12.17
CA ILE A 83 11.76 -16.72 12.64
C ILE A 83 13.10 -16.68 11.89
N PRO A 84 14.22 -16.48 12.59
CA PRO A 84 15.54 -16.47 11.95
C PRO A 84 15.82 -17.76 11.20
N GLY A 85 16.25 -17.62 9.94
CA GLY A 85 16.60 -18.76 9.09
C GLY A 85 15.43 -19.56 8.51
N PHE A 86 14.20 -19.15 8.80
CA PHE A 86 13.01 -19.80 8.25
C PHE A 86 11.91 -18.79 7.93
N GLY A 87 11.44 -18.76 6.70
CA GLY A 87 10.35 -17.88 6.29
C GLY A 87 10.52 -17.34 4.87
N VAL A 88 9.82 -16.24 4.60
CA VAL A 88 9.85 -15.56 3.31
C VAL A 88 10.36 -14.15 3.50
N HIS A 89 11.39 -13.78 2.76
CA HIS A 89 11.93 -12.42 2.81
C HIS A 89 10.91 -11.42 2.28
N SER A 90 10.70 -10.31 2.98
CA SER A 90 9.69 -9.30 2.65
C SER A 90 9.88 -8.69 1.25
N LYS A 91 11.13 -8.59 0.77
CA LYS A 91 11.45 -8.16 -0.60
C LYS A 91 10.76 -9.02 -1.67
N LEU A 92 10.68 -10.36 -1.48
CA LEU A 92 9.97 -11.23 -2.41
C LEU A 92 8.49 -10.88 -2.45
N ILE A 93 7.88 -10.64 -1.29
CA ILE A 93 6.47 -10.27 -1.21
C ILE A 93 6.22 -8.91 -1.90
N THR A 94 7.09 -7.93 -1.65
CA THR A 94 7.03 -6.62 -2.32
C THR A 94 7.12 -6.77 -3.84
N LYS A 95 8.07 -7.57 -4.34
CA LYS A 95 8.22 -7.87 -5.77
C LYS A 95 6.95 -8.50 -6.35
N LEU A 96 6.39 -9.50 -5.70
CA LEU A 96 5.18 -10.18 -6.17
C LEU A 96 3.98 -9.23 -6.23
N GLN A 97 3.81 -8.38 -5.23
CA GLN A 97 2.76 -7.36 -5.22
C GLN A 97 2.94 -6.37 -6.38
N ARG A 98 4.17 -5.89 -6.61
CA ARG A 98 4.47 -5.00 -7.75
C ARG A 98 4.15 -5.67 -9.09
N ILE A 99 4.56 -6.92 -9.30
CA ILE A 99 4.26 -7.69 -10.52
C ILE A 99 2.75 -7.87 -10.71
N CYS A 100 1.98 -7.99 -9.63
CA CYS A 100 0.52 -8.08 -9.68
C CYS A 100 -0.16 -6.77 -10.09
N GLY A 101 0.55 -5.63 -10.03
CA GLY A 101 0.08 -4.34 -10.53
C GLY A 101 -0.44 -3.41 -9.46
N PHE A 102 0.07 -3.50 -8.24
CA PHE A 102 -0.14 -2.46 -7.23
C PHE A 102 0.65 -1.20 -7.60
N ASP A 103 -0.03 -0.04 -7.51
CA ASP A 103 0.56 1.28 -7.78
C ASP A 103 1.31 1.82 -6.56
N ALA A 104 0.88 1.45 -5.35
CA ALA A 104 1.59 1.72 -4.10
C ALA A 104 1.57 0.48 -3.21
N ILE A 105 2.61 0.30 -2.41
CA ILE A 105 2.77 -0.88 -1.56
C ILE A 105 3.12 -0.43 -0.15
N ILE A 106 2.19 -0.66 0.79
CA ILE A 106 2.47 -0.50 2.21
C ILE A 106 3.34 -1.66 2.65
N MET A 107 4.43 -1.35 3.32
CA MET A 107 5.43 -2.31 3.77
C MET A 107 5.88 -1.98 5.20
N PRO A 108 6.53 -2.92 5.91
CA PRO A 108 7.13 -2.60 7.19
C PRO A 108 8.09 -1.42 7.08
N GLY A 109 7.93 -0.44 7.96
CA GLY A 109 8.78 0.75 8.02
C GLY A 109 9.78 0.71 9.16
N PHE A 110 10.31 1.88 9.52
CA PHE A 110 11.38 2.05 10.51
C PHE A 110 10.88 2.08 11.97
N GLY A 111 9.56 2.04 12.19
CA GLY A 111 8.99 2.14 13.52
C GLY A 111 9.36 0.94 14.41
N GLU A 112 9.63 1.19 15.69
CA GLU A 112 10.06 0.17 16.66
C GLU A 112 9.12 -1.04 16.76
N ARG A 113 7.82 -0.84 16.54
CA ARG A 113 6.82 -1.92 16.57
C ARG A 113 7.03 -2.95 15.46
N MET A 114 7.60 -2.54 14.34
CA MET A 114 7.75 -3.40 13.16
C MET A 114 8.85 -4.44 13.33
N LYS A 115 9.86 -4.15 14.14
CA LYS A 115 11.03 -5.02 14.36
C LYS A 115 11.71 -5.48 13.07
N THR A 116 11.53 -4.72 11.99
CA THR A 116 12.14 -4.98 10.69
C THR A 116 13.48 -4.25 10.65
N PRO A 117 14.58 -4.93 10.34
CA PRO A 117 15.87 -4.29 10.21
C PRO A 117 15.84 -3.20 9.12
N GLU A 118 16.54 -2.09 9.35
CA GLU A 118 16.55 -0.96 8.42
C GLU A 118 16.98 -1.36 7.00
N TYR A 119 18.00 -2.22 6.88
CA TYR A 119 18.44 -2.72 5.58
C TYR A 119 17.33 -3.44 4.82
N GLU A 120 16.43 -4.16 5.51
CA GLU A 120 15.31 -4.86 4.90
C GLU A 120 14.24 -3.89 4.43
N VAL A 121 13.99 -2.81 5.18
CA VAL A 121 13.10 -1.72 4.75
C VAL A 121 13.64 -1.12 3.44
N MET A 122 14.92 -0.81 3.39
CA MET A 122 15.56 -0.25 2.19
C MET A 122 15.50 -1.20 1.00
N LEU A 123 15.71 -2.51 1.20
CA LEU A 123 15.55 -3.50 0.13
C LEU A 123 14.13 -3.56 -0.44
N ASN A 124 13.12 -3.33 0.39
CA ASN A 124 11.73 -3.25 -0.08
C ASN A 124 11.45 -1.96 -0.87
N VAL A 125 12.00 -0.83 -0.41
CA VAL A 125 11.92 0.45 -1.11
C VAL A 125 12.58 0.36 -2.48
N ASP A 126 13.79 -0.18 -2.54
CA ASP A 126 14.52 -0.42 -3.78
C ASP A 126 13.73 -1.31 -4.74
N GLU A 127 13.08 -2.36 -4.24
CA GLU A 127 12.26 -3.24 -5.06
C GLU A 127 11.06 -2.53 -5.68
N CYS A 128 10.54 -1.50 -5.03
CA CYS A 128 9.49 -0.65 -5.60
C CYS A 128 10.02 0.31 -6.67
N LEU A 129 11.20 0.89 -6.47
CA LEU A 129 11.72 2.01 -7.25
C LEU A 129 12.69 1.61 -8.37
N ASN A 130 13.36 0.46 -8.26
CA ASN A 130 14.30 -0.01 -9.28
C ASN A 130 13.58 -0.52 -10.53
N ASP A 131 14.30 -0.55 -11.65
CA ASP A 131 13.78 -1.06 -12.89
C ASP A 131 13.54 -2.58 -12.81
N LEU A 132 12.38 -3.01 -13.32
CA LEU A 132 11.97 -4.41 -13.38
C LEU A 132 11.38 -4.70 -14.79
N GLY A 133 12.21 -4.58 -15.81
CA GLY A 133 11.78 -4.74 -17.20
C GLY A 133 10.60 -3.84 -17.55
N ASN A 134 9.52 -4.41 -18.04
CA ASN A 134 8.31 -3.68 -18.43
C ASN A 134 7.32 -3.44 -17.27
N ILE A 135 7.68 -3.78 -16.04
CA ILE A 135 6.84 -3.59 -14.86
C ILE A 135 7.02 -2.17 -14.32
N LYS A 136 5.93 -1.43 -14.20
CA LYS A 136 5.97 -0.07 -13.63
C LYS A 136 6.50 -0.07 -12.21
N LYS A 137 7.13 1.05 -11.84
CA LYS A 137 7.48 1.34 -10.46
C LYS A 137 6.23 1.46 -9.61
N SER A 138 6.33 1.05 -8.36
CA SER A 138 5.29 1.26 -7.35
C SER A 138 5.78 2.27 -6.32
N LEU A 139 4.89 3.07 -5.76
CA LEU A 139 5.23 3.97 -4.67
C LEU A 139 5.46 3.16 -3.39
N PRO A 140 6.65 3.15 -2.79
CA PRO A 140 6.86 2.52 -1.50
C PRO A 140 6.17 3.32 -0.40
N VAL A 141 5.52 2.64 0.53
CA VAL A 141 4.86 3.25 1.68
C VAL A 141 5.35 2.53 2.95
N PRO A 142 6.59 2.80 3.41
CA PRO A 142 7.07 2.25 4.66
C PRO A 142 6.26 2.81 5.81
N GLY A 143 5.65 1.95 6.61
CA GLY A 143 4.74 2.36 7.67
C GLY A 143 4.86 1.50 8.92
N GLY A 144 4.50 2.09 10.04
CA GLY A 144 4.46 1.43 11.34
C GLY A 144 4.86 2.36 12.46
N SER A 145 3.87 2.79 13.25
CA SER A 145 4.04 3.72 14.38
C SER A 145 4.57 5.11 14.00
N ASP A 146 4.37 5.53 12.76
CA ASP A 146 4.78 6.85 12.28
C ASP A 146 3.75 7.91 12.69
N TRP A 147 4.22 9.12 12.93
CA TRP A 147 3.44 10.31 13.17
C TRP A 147 4.13 11.52 12.52
N ALA A 148 3.51 12.67 12.49
CA ALA A 148 4.04 13.83 11.77
C ALA A 148 5.49 14.18 12.12
N GLY A 149 5.89 14.00 13.38
CA GLY A 149 7.27 14.27 13.83
C GLY A 149 8.33 13.27 13.34
N THR A 150 7.94 12.10 12.85
CA THR A 150 8.91 11.11 12.28
C THR A 150 9.16 11.32 10.80
N LEU A 151 8.43 12.19 10.12
CA LEU A 151 8.53 12.37 8.66
C LEU A 151 9.94 12.76 8.21
N SER A 152 10.59 13.70 8.88
CA SER A 152 11.98 14.11 8.55
C SER A 152 12.97 12.96 8.67
N GLN A 153 12.84 12.14 9.72
CA GLN A 153 13.72 10.98 9.92
C GLN A 153 13.50 9.92 8.83
N VAL A 154 12.25 9.68 8.45
CA VAL A 154 11.92 8.75 7.35
C VAL A 154 12.49 9.27 6.04
N TYR A 155 12.33 10.55 5.75
CA TYR A 155 12.89 11.18 4.56
C TYR A 155 14.42 11.08 4.50
N GLU A 156 15.10 11.40 5.61
CA GLU A 156 16.57 11.31 5.70
C GLU A 156 17.07 9.88 5.44
N LYS A 157 16.39 8.88 5.99
CA LYS A 157 16.75 7.47 5.79
C LYS A 157 16.52 7.00 4.35
N LEU A 158 15.42 7.42 3.74
CA LEU A 158 15.08 7.03 2.37
C LEU A 158 15.90 7.76 1.30
N GLY A 159 16.31 8.99 1.57
CA GLY A 159 17.07 9.81 0.62
C GLY A 159 16.30 10.18 -0.65
N THR A 160 14.98 10.07 -0.64
CA THR A 160 14.09 10.36 -1.77
C THR A 160 12.77 10.92 -1.29
N VAL A 161 12.07 11.65 -2.16
CA VAL A 161 10.67 12.10 -1.95
C VAL A 161 9.64 11.15 -2.56
N ASP A 162 10.09 10.12 -3.28
CA ASP A 162 9.23 9.15 -3.95
C ASP A 162 8.76 8.07 -2.97
N PHE A 163 8.05 8.47 -1.93
CA PHE A 163 7.43 7.56 -0.97
C PHE A 163 6.09 8.10 -0.44
N GLY A 164 5.23 7.20 -0.01
CA GLY A 164 4.03 7.55 0.75
C GLY A 164 4.31 7.53 2.25
N PHE A 165 3.70 8.46 2.98
CA PHE A 165 3.79 8.54 4.43
C PHE A 165 2.40 8.38 5.04
N VAL A 166 2.24 7.40 5.92
CA VAL A 166 0.97 7.11 6.59
C VAL A 166 1.15 7.31 8.09
N PRO A 167 0.78 8.49 8.63
CA PRO A 167 0.81 8.71 10.05
C PRO A 167 -0.24 7.84 10.73
N GLY A 168 0.20 7.03 11.66
CA GLY A 168 -0.66 6.26 12.54
C GLY A 168 -1.11 7.08 13.75
N ARG A 169 -1.55 6.40 14.80
CA ARG A 169 -1.82 7.06 16.09
C ARG A 169 -0.49 7.40 16.75
N GLY A 170 -0.22 8.69 16.88
CA GLY A 170 0.78 9.24 17.78
C GLY A 170 0.20 9.45 19.15
#